data_ef37fac6b08e18bce8551f5c3c31ed80
#
_entry.id   ef37fac6b08e18bce8551f5c3c31ed80
#
_cell.length_a   1.000
_cell.length_b   1.000
_cell.length_c   1.000
_cell.angle_alpha   90.00
_cell.angle_beta   90.00
_cell.angle_gamma   90.00
#
_symmetry.space_group_name_H-M   'P 1'
#
loop_
_entity.id
_entity.type
_entity.pdbx_description
1 polymer ?
#
loop_
_entity_poly.entity_id
_entity_poly.type
_entity_poly.pdbx_seq_one_letter_code
_entity_poly.pdbx_strand_id
1 'polypeptide(L)'
;RPNRRQRQMCIRDRSLAIIPNFQFAENAVINKSQITNWRISWTITLQYDSTVEQLKTIRNEIENFINHSEDYDTAVGVSVRVDKFSDSSIDMYVRCYTKTNSWSEMLLVKERLAIKIKEIVEGNKASFAFPSTSIYVEKK
;
A
#
# COMPACT_ATOMS: atom_id res chain seq x y z
N ARG A 1 11.46 8.99 32.87
CA ARG A 1 11.28 8.98 32.41
C ARG A 1 11.12 9.18 31.60
N PRO A 2 11.10 9.45 31.09
CA PRO A 2 10.86 9.70 30.21
C PRO A 2 10.50 9.51 29.44
N ASN A 3 10.17 9.32 29.21
CA ASN A 3 9.73 9.07 28.55
C ASN A 3 9.00 8.55 28.37
N ARG A 4 8.50 8.36 28.76
CA ARG A 4 7.85 7.69 28.53
C ARG A 4 6.94 7.91 27.73
N ARG A 5 6.48 8.25 27.38
CA ARG A 5 5.79 8.49 26.50
C ARG A 5 6.29 8.71 25.30
N GLN A 6 6.78 8.84 25.00
CA GLN A 6 7.31 8.97 23.99
C GLN A 6 8.03 8.09 23.63
N ARG A 7 8.13 7.52 24.20
CA ARG A 7 8.68 6.69 23.99
C ARG A 7 8.11 5.76 23.73
N GLN A 8 7.68 5.66 23.66
CA GLN A 8 7.37 4.87 23.40
C GLN A 8 7.39 4.44 22.46
N MET A 9 7.73 4.60 22.36
CA MET A 9 7.95 4.22 21.59
C MET A 9 8.84 3.79 21.31
N CYS A 10 9.33 3.89 21.71
CA CYS A 10 10.10 3.56 21.45
C CYS A 10 10.75 3.18 21.89
N ILE A 11 11.28 3.27 22.33
CA ILE A 11 11.92 3.15 22.49
C ILE A 11 12.35 2.48 22.80
N ARG A 12 12.75 2.15 23.02
CA ARG A 12 13.27 1.78 23.21
C ARG A 12 13.91 1.15 22.99
N ASP A 13 14.44 1.20 22.87
CA ASP A 13 15.14 0.88 22.56
C ASP A 13 15.73 0.77 22.46
N ARG A 14 16.14 0.79 22.69
CA ARG A 14 16.51 1.10 22.32
C ARG A 14 16.82 1.09 21.64
N SER A 15 17.34 1.07 21.99
CA SER A 15 17.41 1.49 21.10
C SER A 15 16.62 1.69 20.52
N LEU A 16 16.32 2.30 20.98
CA LEU A 16 15.35 2.56 20.23
C LEU A 16 15.37 3.80 19.58
N ALA A 17 15.64 3.91 18.49
CA ALA A 17 15.47 5.10 17.74
C ALA A 17 14.00 5.30 17.49
N ILE A 18 13.58 6.54 17.43
CA ILE A 18 12.21 6.85 17.09
C ILE A 18 12.09 6.88 15.59
N ILE A 19 11.19 6.08 15.06
CA ILE A 19 10.98 5.99 13.62
C ILE A 19 9.63 6.60 13.31
N PRO A 20 9.57 7.58 12.41
CA PRO A 20 8.29 8.16 12.04
C PRO A 20 7.34 7.11 11.49
N ASN A 21 6.06 7.28 11.77
CA ASN A 21 5.08 6.27 11.46
C ASN A 21 5.00 5.98 9.96
N PHE A 22 5.09 7.01 9.13
CA PHE A 22 4.96 6.79 7.71
C PHE A 22 6.13 5.98 7.16
N GLN A 23 7.32 6.14 7.74
CA GLN A 23 8.44 5.31 7.33
C GLN A 23 8.27 3.90 7.80
N PHE A 24 7.72 3.76 8.99
CA PHE A 24 7.56 2.45 9.57
C PHE A 24 6.62 1.57 8.75
N ALA A 25 5.62 2.18 8.12
CA ALA A 25 4.66 1.43 7.33
C ALA A 25 5.30 0.80 6.10
N GLU A 26 6.43 1.35 5.64
CA GLU A 26 7.09 0.83 4.45
C GLU A 26 8.39 0.11 4.78
N ASN A 27 8.69 -0.03 6.05
CA ASN A 27 9.97 -0.60 6.44
C ASN A 27 9.86 -2.08 6.71
N ALA A 28 10.92 -2.61 7.25
CA ALA A 28 11.00 -4.02 7.58
C ALA A 28 9.95 -4.39 8.60
N VAL A 29 9.42 -5.58 8.46
CA VAL A 29 8.37 -6.07 9.32
C VAL A 29 8.94 -6.76 10.53
N ILE A 30 10.16 -7.22 10.43
CA ILE A 30 10.73 -8.14 11.38
C ILE A 30 11.51 -7.38 12.43
N ASN A 31 11.93 -8.06 13.46
CA ASN A 31 12.65 -7.44 14.55
C ASN A 31 13.88 -6.70 14.04
N LYS A 32 14.42 -5.84 14.87
CA LYS A 32 15.46 -4.92 14.46
C LYS A 32 16.76 -5.58 14.08
N SER A 33 17.03 -6.72 14.67
CA SER A 33 18.31 -7.36 14.43
C SER A 33 18.35 -8.12 13.12
N GLN A 34 17.19 -8.35 12.52
CA GLN A 34 17.16 -9.22 11.37
C GLN A 34 15.99 -8.89 10.47
N ILE A 35 16.29 -8.36 9.31
CA ILE A 35 15.29 -8.04 8.32
C ILE A 35 15.25 -9.19 7.33
N THR A 36 14.10 -9.84 7.23
CA THR A 36 13.95 -10.94 6.28
C THR A 36 13.13 -10.54 5.07
N ASN A 37 12.22 -9.58 5.25
CA ASN A 37 11.33 -9.15 4.19
C ASN A 37 11.05 -7.67 4.34
N TRP A 38 10.74 -7.03 3.23
CA TRP A 38 10.24 -5.67 3.26
C TRP A 38 8.75 -5.69 3.00
N ARG A 39 8.03 -4.88 3.74
CA ARG A 39 6.59 -4.78 3.56
C ARG A 39 6.28 -3.60 2.63
N ILE A 40 5.45 -3.87 1.64
CA ILE A 40 4.90 -2.83 0.78
C ILE A 40 3.42 -2.73 1.12
N SER A 41 3.02 -1.54 1.52
CA SER A 41 1.66 -1.30 2.00
C SER A 41 1.16 -0.01 1.38
N TRP A 42 0.20 -0.12 0.45
CA TRP A 42 -0.28 1.02 -0.31
C TRP A 42 -1.79 1.10 -0.25
N THR A 43 -2.29 2.31 -0.38
CA THR A 43 -3.70 2.56 -0.61
C THR A 43 -3.85 3.13 -2.00
N ILE A 44 -4.60 2.42 -2.83
CA ILE A 44 -4.88 2.86 -4.20
C ILE A 44 -6.23 3.52 -4.19
N THR A 45 -6.30 4.74 -4.71
CA THR A 45 -7.54 5.50 -4.71
C THR A 45 -8.12 5.50 -6.11
N LEU A 46 -9.35 5.02 -6.24
CA LEU A 46 -10.03 4.92 -7.52
C LEU A 46 -11.25 5.82 -7.51
N GLN A 47 -11.66 6.24 -8.70
CA GLN A 47 -12.80 7.13 -8.82
C GLN A 47 -14.08 6.42 -8.45
N TYR A 48 -15.04 7.19 -7.94
CA TYR A 48 -16.31 6.62 -7.50
C TYR A 48 -17.12 6.02 -8.62
N ASP A 49 -16.88 6.44 -9.85
CA ASP A 49 -17.61 5.87 -10.98
C ASP A 49 -17.09 4.50 -11.39
N SER A 50 -16.10 3.97 -10.69
CA SER A 50 -15.64 2.61 -10.94
C SER A 50 -16.76 1.64 -10.59
N THR A 51 -17.02 0.71 -11.51
CA THR A 51 -18.08 -0.27 -11.29
C THR A 51 -17.60 -1.39 -10.38
N VAL A 52 -18.56 -2.13 -9.83
CA VAL A 52 -18.22 -3.28 -9.00
C VAL A 52 -17.38 -4.28 -9.78
N GLU A 53 -17.71 -4.49 -11.05
CA GLU A 53 -16.94 -5.40 -11.90
C GLU A 53 -15.51 -4.93 -12.05
N GLN A 54 -15.31 -3.64 -12.27
CA GLN A 54 -13.97 -3.10 -12.37
C GLN A 54 -13.19 -3.30 -11.08
N LEU A 55 -13.82 -3.02 -9.95
CA LEU A 55 -13.15 -3.18 -8.67
C LEU A 55 -12.73 -4.63 -8.44
N LYS A 56 -13.61 -5.56 -8.73
CA LYS A 56 -13.28 -6.97 -8.53
C LYS A 56 -12.18 -7.43 -9.48
N THR A 57 -12.24 -7.00 -10.72
CA THR A 57 -11.24 -7.40 -11.71
C THR A 57 -9.88 -6.83 -11.35
N ILE A 58 -9.84 -5.55 -10.98
CA ILE A 58 -8.59 -4.91 -10.60
C ILE A 58 -7.98 -5.62 -9.40
N ARG A 59 -8.81 -5.89 -8.38
CA ARG A 59 -8.33 -6.60 -7.21
C ARG A 59 -7.75 -7.96 -7.58
N ASN A 60 -8.48 -8.71 -8.37
CA ASN A 60 -8.04 -10.05 -8.73
C ASN A 60 -6.76 -10.02 -9.55
N GLU A 61 -6.64 -9.07 -10.47
CA GLU A 61 -5.46 -8.99 -11.30
C GLU A 61 -4.22 -8.58 -10.50
N ILE A 62 -4.39 -7.67 -9.55
CA ILE A 62 -3.26 -7.28 -8.71
C ILE A 62 -2.84 -8.45 -7.83
N GLU A 63 -3.81 -9.11 -7.23
CA GLU A 63 -3.53 -10.24 -6.36
C GLU A 63 -2.85 -11.36 -7.13
N ASN A 64 -3.33 -11.66 -8.32
CA ASN A 64 -2.73 -12.70 -9.15
C ASN A 64 -1.29 -12.34 -9.54
N PHE A 65 -1.07 -11.09 -9.89
CA PHE A 65 0.28 -10.66 -10.22
C PHE A 65 1.23 -10.91 -9.06
N ILE A 66 0.81 -10.53 -7.86
CA ILE A 66 1.68 -10.71 -6.70
C ILE A 66 1.88 -12.19 -6.40
N ASN A 67 0.82 -12.99 -6.48
CA ASN A 67 0.93 -14.41 -6.17
C ASN A 67 1.77 -15.18 -7.16
N HIS A 68 1.83 -14.75 -8.41
CA HIS A 68 2.56 -15.45 -9.44
C HIS A 68 3.95 -14.88 -9.69
N SER A 69 4.29 -13.79 -9.02
CA SER A 69 5.61 -13.19 -9.18
C SER A 69 6.58 -13.81 -8.19
N GLU A 70 7.80 -13.99 -8.62
CA GLU A 70 8.83 -14.53 -7.74
C GLU A 70 9.42 -13.49 -6.80
N ASP A 71 9.01 -12.25 -6.97
CA ASP A 71 9.55 -11.16 -6.15
C ASP A 71 8.95 -11.11 -4.74
N TYR A 72 7.83 -11.80 -4.52
CA TYR A 72 7.08 -11.65 -3.28
C TYR A 72 7.02 -12.95 -2.52
N ASP A 73 7.05 -12.83 -1.21
CA ASP A 73 6.93 -13.97 -0.31
C ASP A 73 5.45 -14.08 0.11
N THR A 74 4.73 -14.89 -0.62
CA THR A 74 3.29 -15.03 -0.38
C THR A 74 2.99 -15.80 0.91
N ALA A 75 3.97 -16.53 1.44
CA ALA A 75 3.77 -17.23 2.71
C ALA A 75 3.63 -16.26 3.87
N VAL A 76 4.27 -15.10 3.77
CA VAL A 76 4.12 -14.08 4.82
C VAL A 76 2.74 -13.45 4.78
N GLY A 77 2.24 -13.22 3.57
CA GLY A 77 0.89 -12.69 3.44
C GLY A 77 0.75 -11.76 2.25
N VAL A 78 -0.42 -11.82 1.64
CA VAL A 78 -0.79 -10.93 0.55
C VAL A 78 -2.21 -10.48 0.82
N SER A 79 -2.44 -9.19 0.72
CA SER A 79 -3.79 -8.64 0.90
C SER A 79 -4.05 -7.59 -0.15
N VAL A 80 -5.10 -7.79 -0.93
CA VAL A 80 -5.58 -6.80 -1.88
C VAL A 80 -7.09 -6.75 -1.68
N ARG A 81 -7.56 -5.66 -1.10
CA ARG A 81 -8.98 -5.58 -0.72
C ARG A 81 -9.47 -4.15 -0.89
N VAL A 82 -10.73 -4.04 -1.27
CA VAL A 82 -11.40 -2.74 -1.18
C VAL A 82 -11.55 -2.42 0.29
N ASP A 83 -11.04 -1.27 0.68
CA ASP A 83 -10.91 -0.93 2.10
C ASP A 83 -12.06 -0.06 2.57
N LYS A 84 -12.28 1.07 1.91
CA LYS A 84 -13.30 2.00 2.37
C LYS A 84 -13.63 2.99 1.27
N PHE A 85 -14.70 3.73 1.51
CA PHE A 85 -15.08 4.84 0.67
C PHE A 85 -14.67 6.13 1.36
N SER A 86 -13.85 6.89 0.68
CA SER A 86 -13.35 8.15 1.20
C SER A 86 -14.11 9.30 0.59
N ASP A 87 -13.68 10.53 0.90
CA ASP A 87 -14.42 11.71 0.46
C ASP A 87 -14.52 11.79 -1.06
N SER A 88 -13.44 11.43 -1.75
CA SER A 88 -13.38 11.57 -3.20
C SER A 88 -12.95 10.30 -3.90
N SER A 89 -12.91 9.18 -3.19
CA SER A 89 -12.33 7.98 -3.78
C SER A 89 -12.85 6.72 -3.14
N ILE A 90 -12.70 5.63 -3.88
CA ILE A 90 -12.83 4.29 -3.34
C ILE A 90 -11.42 3.78 -3.10
N ASP A 91 -11.13 3.44 -1.86
CA ASP A 91 -9.77 3.07 -1.47
C ASP A 91 -9.60 1.57 -1.49
N MET A 92 -8.55 1.12 -2.17
CA MET A 92 -8.19 -0.29 -2.22
C MET A 92 -6.84 -0.46 -1.54
N TYR A 93 -6.78 -1.36 -0.58
CA TYR A 93 -5.57 -1.60 0.19
C TYR A 93 -4.78 -2.74 -0.41
N VAL A 94 -3.49 -2.51 -0.60
CA VAL A 94 -2.57 -3.52 -1.13
C VAL A 94 -1.43 -3.70 -0.14
N ARG A 95 -1.22 -4.92 0.30
CA ARG A 95 -0.10 -5.22 1.18
C ARG A 95 0.56 -6.52 0.71
N CYS A 96 1.87 -6.46 0.59
CA CYS A 96 2.64 -7.63 0.21
C CYS A 96 4.03 -7.52 0.82
N TYR A 97 4.76 -8.61 0.73
CA TYR A 97 6.09 -8.70 1.32
C TYR A 97 7.06 -9.21 0.27
N THR A 98 8.23 -8.59 0.20
CA THR A 98 9.26 -9.01 -0.75
C THR A 98 10.00 -10.22 -0.22
N LYS A 99 10.62 -10.96 -1.13
CA LYS A 99 11.52 -12.02 -0.72
C LYS A 99 12.90 -11.51 -0.37
N THR A 100 13.28 -10.39 -0.98
CA THR A 100 14.59 -9.83 -0.76
C THR A 100 14.64 -8.99 0.50
N ASN A 101 15.80 -8.97 1.13
CA ASN A 101 16.02 -8.04 2.22
C ASN A 101 16.88 -6.86 1.79
N SER A 102 17.24 -6.78 0.53
CA SER A 102 18.04 -5.70 -0.01
C SER A 102 17.17 -4.50 -0.31
N TRP A 103 17.59 -3.33 0.16
CA TRP A 103 16.84 -2.10 -0.06
C TRP A 103 16.73 -1.75 -1.53
N SER A 104 17.84 -1.87 -2.26
CA SER A 104 17.82 -1.49 -3.67
C SER A 104 16.95 -2.45 -4.50
N GLU A 105 16.97 -3.74 -4.15
CA GLU A 105 16.11 -4.68 -4.84
C GLU A 105 14.65 -4.45 -4.49
N MET A 106 14.38 -4.07 -3.24
CA MET A 106 13.02 -3.75 -2.83
C MET A 106 12.46 -2.58 -3.64
N LEU A 107 13.30 -1.58 -3.90
CA LEU A 107 12.86 -0.46 -4.72
C LEU A 107 12.48 -0.88 -6.12
N LEU A 108 13.23 -1.81 -6.70
CA LEU A 108 12.89 -2.33 -8.03
C LEU A 108 11.59 -3.12 -8.02
N VAL A 109 11.39 -3.94 -6.99
CA VAL A 109 10.15 -4.68 -6.85
C VAL A 109 8.98 -3.73 -6.69
N LYS A 110 9.18 -2.71 -5.87
CA LYS A 110 8.15 -1.70 -5.62
C LYS A 110 7.77 -0.96 -6.90
N GLU A 111 8.76 -0.62 -7.72
CA GLU A 111 8.50 0.05 -8.98
C GLU A 111 7.72 -0.84 -9.94
N ARG A 112 8.10 -2.11 -10.02
CA ARG A 112 7.38 -3.05 -10.89
C ARG A 112 5.92 -3.18 -10.44
N LEU A 113 5.70 -3.20 -9.15
CA LEU A 113 4.33 -3.27 -8.63
C LEU A 113 3.55 -2.02 -8.99
N ALA A 114 4.17 -0.86 -8.83
CA ALA A 114 3.49 0.40 -9.13
C ALA A 114 3.08 0.47 -10.60
N ILE A 115 4.00 0.11 -11.49
CA ILE A 115 3.72 0.13 -12.92
C ILE A 115 2.63 -0.87 -13.26
N LYS A 116 2.70 -2.06 -12.68
CA LYS A 116 1.69 -3.09 -12.96
C LYS A 116 0.31 -2.65 -12.48
N ILE A 117 0.25 -2.05 -11.30
CA ILE A 117 -1.03 -1.57 -10.80
C ILE A 117 -1.61 -0.52 -11.74
N LYS A 118 -0.77 0.40 -12.20
CA LYS A 118 -1.25 1.42 -13.13
C LYS A 118 -1.74 0.78 -14.42
N GLU A 119 -1.01 -0.19 -14.95
CA GLU A 119 -1.44 -0.89 -16.16
C GLU A 119 -2.78 -1.59 -15.96
N ILE A 120 -2.95 -2.23 -14.81
CA ILE A 120 -4.18 -2.95 -14.51
C ILE A 120 -5.36 -1.98 -14.44
N VAL A 121 -5.18 -0.87 -13.72
CA VAL A 121 -6.24 0.11 -13.58
C VAL A 121 -6.66 0.68 -14.94
N GLU A 122 -5.67 1.07 -15.74
CA GLU A 122 -5.96 1.63 -17.06
C GLU A 122 -6.55 0.59 -18.01
N GLY A 123 -6.05 -0.65 -17.92
CA GLY A 123 -6.56 -1.71 -18.76
C GLY A 123 -8.01 -2.07 -18.48
N ASN A 124 -8.47 -1.80 -17.28
CA ASN A 124 -9.86 -2.03 -16.93
C ASN A 124 -10.72 -0.78 -17.10
N LYS A 125 -10.16 0.25 -17.72
CA LYS A 125 -10.86 1.49 -18.01
C LYS A 125 -11.30 2.22 -16.75
N ALA A 126 -10.61 1.97 -15.65
CA ALA A 126 -10.80 2.71 -14.43
C ALA A 126 -9.79 3.85 -14.36
N SER A 127 -9.97 4.73 -13.41
CA SER A 127 -9.08 5.87 -13.24
C SER A 127 -8.77 6.06 -11.77
N PHE A 128 -7.57 6.56 -11.51
CA PHE A 128 -7.23 6.96 -10.16
C PHE A 128 -7.99 8.21 -9.78
N ALA A 129 -8.33 8.31 -8.51
CA ALA A 129 -9.09 9.44 -8.02
C ALA A 129 -8.18 10.64 -7.81
N PHE A 130 -8.76 11.80 -8.02
CA PHE A 130 -8.10 13.06 -7.72
C PHE A 130 -8.90 13.76 -6.62
N PRO A 131 -8.25 14.58 -5.79
CA PRO A 131 -9.01 15.42 -4.88
C PRO A 131 -9.99 16.24 -5.70
N SER A 132 -11.26 16.19 -5.33
CA SER A 132 -12.28 16.85 -6.13
C SER A 132 -13.32 17.49 -5.23
N THR A 133 -13.94 18.55 -5.75
CA THR A 133 -14.98 19.27 -5.06
C THR A 133 -16.10 19.50 -6.06
N SER A 134 -17.32 19.17 -5.67
CA SER A 134 -18.48 19.43 -6.50
C SER A 134 -19.01 20.80 -6.21
N ILE A 135 -19.22 21.56 -7.26
CA ILE A 135 -19.75 22.90 -7.13
C ILE A 135 -21.08 22.95 -7.86
N TYR A 136 -22.10 23.34 -7.13
CA TYR A 136 -23.44 23.46 -7.69
C TYR A 136 -23.75 24.94 -7.88
N VAL A 137 -24.10 25.31 -9.09
CA VAL A 137 -24.42 26.68 -9.42
C VAL A 137 -25.91 26.78 -9.65
N GLU A 138 -26.54 27.64 -8.85
CA GLU A 138 -27.97 27.87 -8.97
C GLU A 138 -28.23 29.00 -9.94
N LYS A 139 -29.13 28.78 -10.85
CA LYS A 139 -29.54 29.82 -11.77
C LYS A 139 -30.81 30.48 -11.29
N LYS A 140 -30.84 31.76 -11.41
CA LYS A 140 -32.03 32.51 -11.04
C LYS A 140 -32.83 32.94 -12.24
#